data_67c12750e33ed6128b243eff3400e5aa
#
_entry.id   67c12750e33ed6128b243eff3400e5aa
#
_cell.length_a   1.000
_cell.length_b   1.000
_cell.length_c   1.000
_cell.angle_alpha   90.00
_cell.angle_beta   90.00
_cell.angle_gamma   90.00
#
_symmetry.space_group_name_H-M   'P 1'
#
loop_
_entity.id
_entity.type
_entity.pdbx_description
1 polymer ?
#
loop_
_entity_poly.entity_id
_entity_poly.type
_entity_poly.pdbx_seq_one_letter_code
_entity_poly.pdbx_strand_id
1 'polypeptide(L)'
;LTYWTLDGWDAELFYQKKTPKTVKKNGEEKRYMYTTYTNRKTMVVVLDACEKYPVGYAIGDHESPALIREALRNAVQHTKELFGERYKPLQLQSDNYQKKVMVPFYEAMTKYYTPAALGNAKSKIVEPYFKRLNVEYCQKQANWSGFGITADKDNQPNLEVLNQNHKFIPDEATVIAQLEAIIAQERAKKI
;
A
#
# COMPACT_ATOMS: atom_id res chain seq x y z
N LEU A 1 10.65 -18.11 4.67
CA LEU A 1 9.62 -17.42 5.47
C LEU A 1 10.03 -17.11 6.91
N THR A 2 11.31 -17.14 7.21
CA THR A 2 11.82 -16.96 8.57
C THR A 2 11.81 -15.50 9.01
N TYR A 3 12.06 -14.59 8.07
CA TYR A 3 12.18 -13.16 8.31
C TYR A 3 11.23 -12.37 7.43
N TRP A 4 10.25 -11.68 8.04
CA TRP A 4 9.33 -10.79 7.36
C TRP A 4 9.66 -9.34 7.65
N THR A 5 9.50 -8.50 6.65
CA THR A 5 9.51 -7.05 6.80
C THR A 5 8.18 -6.49 6.30
N LEU A 6 7.68 -5.45 6.93
CA LEU A 6 6.44 -4.80 6.52
C LEU A 6 6.57 -3.28 6.54
N ASP A 7 5.82 -2.66 5.64
CA ASP A 7 5.65 -1.20 5.61
C ASP A 7 4.40 -0.83 4.81
N GLY A 8 3.91 0.40 4.99
CA GLY A 8 2.86 0.99 4.19
C GLY A 8 3.43 1.71 2.96
N TRP A 9 2.71 1.66 1.86
CA TRP A 9 3.03 2.33 0.61
C TRP A 9 1.80 3.02 0.04
N ASP A 10 1.87 4.32 -0.15
CA ASP A 10 0.87 5.07 -0.91
C ASP A 10 1.08 4.79 -2.39
N ALA A 11 0.27 3.88 -2.93
CA ALA A 11 0.42 3.43 -4.30
C ALA A 11 0.24 4.59 -5.29
N GLU A 12 1.15 4.71 -6.25
CA GLU A 12 1.17 5.81 -7.21
C GLU A 12 0.15 5.62 -8.34
N LEU A 13 -1.11 5.32 -7.98
CA LEU A 13 -2.25 5.20 -8.87
C LEU A 13 -3.40 6.09 -8.39
N PHE A 14 -3.83 7.03 -9.24
CA PHE A 14 -4.97 7.87 -8.95
C PHE A 14 -6.30 7.14 -9.14
N TYR A 15 -7.28 7.47 -8.30
CA TYR A 15 -8.66 7.07 -8.49
C TYR A 15 -9.63 8.22 -8.21
N GLN A 16 -10.82 8.17 -8.83
CA GLN A 16 -11.89 9.12 -8.56
C GLN A 16 -12.75 8.66 -7.39
N LYS A 17 -13.08 9.61 -6.50
CA LYS A 17 -13.97 9.38 -5.37
C LYS A 17 -15.07 10.42 -5.34
N LYS A 18 -16.32 9.96 -5.20
CA LYS A 18 -17.49 10.83 -5.02
C LYS A 18 -17.75 11.01 -3.54
N THR A 19 -17.69 12.25 -3.08
CA THR A 19 -17.97 12.61 -1.68
C THR A 19 -19.13 13.59 -1.60
N PRO A 20 -20.06 13.41 -0.68
CA PRO A 20 -21.12 14.40 -0.47
C PRO A 20 -20.53 15.65 0.19
N LYS A 21 -20.84 16.82 -0.36
CA LYS A 21 -20.48 18.12 0.19
C LYS A 21 -21.74 18.92 0.48
N THR A 22 -21.92 19.36 1.72
CA THR A 22 -23.01 20.27 2.10
C THR A 22 -22.52 21.70 2.01
N VAL A 23 -23.19 22.52 1.24
CA VAL A 23 -22.91 23.95 1.11
C VAL A 23 -24.10 24.74 1.62
N LYS A 24 -23.85 25.68 2.56
CA LYS A 24 -24.85 26.66 3.02
C LYS A 24 -24.78 27.87 2.11
N LYS A 25 -25.88 28.16 1.42
CA LYS A 25 -26.05 29.37 0.61
C LYS A 25 -27.41 30.01 0.94
N ASN A 26 -27.39 31.26 1.35
CA ASN A 26 -28.58 32.02 1.72
C ASN A 26 -29.47 31.36 2.80
N GLY A 27 -28.85 30.69 3.79
CA GLY A 27 -29.57 29.99 4.87
C GLY A 27 -30.10 28.60 4.52
N GLU A 28 -30.03 28.17 3.27
CA GLU A 28 -30.41 26.83 2.83
C GLU A 28 -29.19 25.91 2.73
N GLU A 29 -29.31 24.67 3.23
CA GLU A 29 -28.30 23.62 3.07
C GLU A 29 -28.59 22.83 1.80
N LYS A 30 -27.65 22.85 0.84
CA LYS A 30 -27.74 22.02 -0.36
C LYS A 30 -26.60 21.00 -0.36
N ARG A 31 -26.96 19.72 -0.59
CA ARG A 31 -25.99 18.62 -0.76
C ARG A 31 -25.66 18.45 -2.22
N TYR A 32 -24.37 18.45 -2.52
CA TYR A 32 -23.83 18.18 -3.85
C TYR A 32 -22.87 16.99 -3.77
N MET A 33 -22.85 16.18 -4.82
CA MET A 33 -21.79 15.18 -5.00
C MET A 33 -20.59 15.85 -5.64
N TYR A 34 -19.47 15.80 -4.93
CA TYR A 34 -18.20 16.33 -5.42
C TYR A 34 -17.27 15.17 -5.76
N THR A 35 -16.66 15.20 -6.96
CA THR A 35 -15.73 14.16 -7.40
C THR A 35 -14.29 14.68 -7.26
N THR A 36 -13.47 13.94 -6.53
CA THR A 36 -12.03 14.13 -6.47
C THR A 36 -11.32 13.08 -7.32
N TYR A 37 -10.24 13.44 -7.99
CA TYR A 37 -9.54 12.58 -8.96
C TYR A 37 -8.11 12.23 -8.54
N THR A 38 -7.61 12.83 -7.47
CA THR A 38 -6.22 12.69 -7.00
C THR A 38 -6.11 11.85 -5.73
N ASN A 39 -7.06 10.93 -5.52
CA ASN A 39 -7.00 10.04 -4.37
C ASN A 39 -6.05 8.88 -4.67
N ARG A 40 -5.36 8.37 -3.66
CA ARG A 40 -4.50 7.19 -3.72
C ARG A 40 -4.89 6.22 -2.61
N LYS A 41 -4.62 4.94 -2.82
CA LYS A 41 -4.76 3.90 -1.79
C LYS A 41 -3.43 3.64 -1.14
N THR A 42 -3.46 3.38 0.14
CA THR A 42 -2.32 2.84 0.89
C THR A 42 -2.41 1.32 0.86
N MET A 43 -1.32 0.66 0.48
CA MET A 43 -1.18 -0.78 0.56
C MET A 43 -0.09 -1.11 1.60
N VAL A 44 -0.46 -1.83 2.65
CA VAL A 44 0.51 -2.45 3.57
C VAL A 44 0.92 -3.78 2.98
N VAL A 45 2.23 -4.00 2.82
CA VAL A 45 2.78 -5.26 2.31
C VAL A 45 3.64 -5.91 3.38
N VAL A 46 3.42 -7.20 3.58
CA VAL A 46 4.28 -8.10 4.36
C VAL A 46 5.13 -8.88 3.39
N LEU A 47 6.42 -8.64 3.41
CA LEU A 47 7.40 -9.20 2.47
C LEU A 47 8.29 -10.22 3.17
N ASP A 48 8.47 -11.39 2.57
CA ASP A 48 9.60 -12.26 2.93
C ASP A 48 10.91 -11.56 2.52
N ALA A 49 11.76 -11.29 3.49
CA ALA A 49 12.98 -10.52 3.29
C ALA A 49 14.02 -11.24 2.41
N CYS A 50 14.02 -12.58 2.40
CA CYS A 50 14.93 -13.37 1.57
C CYS A 50 14.54 -13.35 0.10
N GLU A 51 13.33 -13.84 -0.18
CA GLU A 51 12.87 -14.06 -1.55
C GLU A 51 12.23 -12.82 -2.17
N LYS A 52 11.99 -11.76 -1.40
CA LYS A 52 11.21 -10.61 -1.84
C LYS A 52 9.81 -11.01 -2.31
N TYR A 53 9.25 -12.03 -1.64
CA TYR A 53 7.92 -12.56 -1.91
C TYR A 53 6.87 -11.83 -1.07
N PRO A 54 5.78 -11.30 -1.64
CA PRO A 54 4.71 -10.67 -0.88
C PRO A 54 3.84 -11.72 -0.21
N VAL A 55 4.19 -12.08 1.02
CA VAL A 55 3.49 -13.10 1.82
C VAL A 55 2.08 -12.63 2.17
N GLY A 56 1.92 -11.34 2.48
CA GLY A 56 0.62 -10.78 2.79
C GLY A 56 0.49 -9.31 2.40
N TYR A 57 -0.75 -8.85 2.31
CA TYR A 57 -1.06 -7.45 2.05
C TYR A 57 -2.44 -7.08 2.57
N ALA A 58 -2.67 -5.77 2.69
CA ALA A 58 -4.00 -5.18 2.87
C ALA A 58 -4.04 -3.81 2.20
N ILE A 59 -5.22 -3.40 1.69
CA ILE A 59 -5.42 -2.15 0.96
C ILE A 59 -6.44 -1.29 1.71
N GLY A 60 -6.11 -0.04 1.97
CA GLY A 60 -6.96 0.90 2.70
C GLY A 60 -6.80 2.34 2.22
N ASP A 61 -7.51 3.27 2.86
CA ASP A 61 -7.41 4.71 2.55
C ASP A 61 -6.14 5.34 3.13
N HIS A 62 -5.63 4.80 4.23
CA HIS A 62 -4.41 5.25 4.90
C HIS A 62 -3.84 4.13 5.77
N GLU A 63 -2.57 4.22 6.09
CA GLU A 63 -1.94 3.29 7.01
C GLU A 63 -2.57 3.41 8.41
N SER A 64 -2.89 2.28 9.01
CA SER A 64 -3.49 2.21 10.34
C SER A 64 -3.13 0.90 11.04
N PRO A 65 -3.19 0.84 12.39
CA PRO A 65 -3.00 -0.42 13.11
C PRO A 65 -3.95 -1.53 12.65
N ALA A 66 -5.16 -1.18 12.25
CA ALA A 66 -6.14 -2.14 11.73
C ALA A 66 -5.67 -2.73 10.40
N LEU A 67 -5.22 -1.88 9.47
CA LEU A 67 -4.74 -2.28 8.15
C LEU A 67 -3.48 -3.15 8.25
N ILE A 68 -2.54 -2.79 9.14
CA ILE A 68 -1.33 -3.59 9.38
C ILE A 68 -1.69 -4.98 9.92
N ARG A 69 -2.63 -5.06 10.89
CA ARG A 69 -3.09 -6.35 11.41
C ARG A 69 -3.78 -7.19 10.34
N GLU A 70 -4.51 -6.57 9.45
CA GLU A 70 -5.15 -7.25 8.31
C GLU A 70 -4.11 -7.83 7.37
N ALA A 71 -3.09 -7.06 6.98
CA ALA A 71 -1.98 -7.53 6.15
C ALA A 71 -1.25 -8.73 6.78
N LEU A 72 -1.00 -8.68 8.09
CA LEU A 72 -0.36 -9.78 8.82
C LEU A 72 -1.26 -11.03 8.91
N ARG A 73 -2.57 -10.87 9.11
CA ARG A 73 -3.53 -12.00 9.06
C ARG A 73 -3.57 -12.62 7.67
N ASN A 74 -3.59 -11.79 6.62
CA ASN A 74 -3.51 -12.24 5.25
C ASN A 74 -2.24 -13.04 5.01
N ALA A 75 -1.08 -12.57 5.50
CA ALA A 75 0.19 -13.27 5.41
C ALA A 75 0.13 -14.67 6.04
N VAL A 76 -0.34 -14.77 7.28
CA VAL A 76 -0.47 -16.07 7.99
C VAL A 76 -1.47 -16.99 7.27
N GLN A 77 -2.56 -16.45 6.73
CA GLN A 77 -3.53 -17.25 5.98
C GLN A 77 -2.94 -17.74 4.66
N HIS A 78 -2.17 -16.91 3.97
CA HIS A 78 -1.52 -17.28 2.72
C HIS A 78 -0.46 -18.37 2.90
N THR A 79 0.23 -18.44 4.04
CA THR A 79 1.13 -19.57 4.32
C THR A 79 0.37 -20.89 4.42
N LYS A 80 -0.88 -20.88 4.92
CA LYS A 80 -1.73 -22.07 4.91
C LYS A 80 -2.07 -22.53 3.50
N GLU A 81 -2.31 -21.59 2.59
CA GLU A 81 -2.60 -21.89 1.17
C GLU A 81 -1.38 -22.50 0.48
N LEU A 82 -0.18 -21.98 0.79
CA LEU A 82 1.06 -22.46 0.18
C LEU A 82 1.57 -23.80 0.74
N PHE A 83 1.42 -24.02 2.05
CA PHE A 83 2.11 -25.11 2.75
C PHE A 83 1.16 -26.04 3.53
N GLY A 84 -0.14 -25.79 3.50
CA GLY A 84 -1.14 -26.56 4.27
C GLY A 84 -1.27 -26.13 5.74
N GLU A 85 -0.30 -25.39 6.27
CA GLU A 85 -0.26 -24.96 7.67
C GLU A 85 -0.03 -23.46 7.78
N ARG A 86 -0.47 -22.88 8.92
CA ARG A 86 -0.24 -21.47 9.23
C ARG A 86 1.12 -21.29 9.87
N TYR A 87 1.95 -20.45 9.24
CA TYR A 87 3.26 -20.09 9.78
C TYR A 87 3.27 -18.64 10.24
N LYS A 88 4.05 -18.39 11.31
CA LYS A 88 4.43 -17.06 11.76
C LYS A 88 5.92 -16.85 11.49
N PRO A 89 6.39 -15.64 11.26
CA PRO A 89 7.82 -15.41 11.10
C PRO A 89 8.57 -15.65 12.41
N LEU A 90 9.81 -16.06 12.32
CA LEU A 90 10.72 -16.07 13.45
C LEU A 90 11.12 -14.64 13.82
N GLN A 91 11.35 -13.80 12.82
CA GLN A 91 11.68 -12.39 12.97
C GLN A 91 10.76 -11.51 12.13
N LEU A 92 10.34 -10.39 12.71
CA LEU A 92 9.53 -9.36 12.05
C LEU A 92 10.23 -8.01 12.19
N GLN A 93 10.34 -7.29 11.06
CA GLN A 93 10.80 -5.89 11.02
C GLN A 93 9.66 -5.00 10.56
N SER A 94 9.43 -3.90 11.28
CA SER A 94 8.56 -2.81 10.85
C SER A 94 9.19 -1.46 11.18
N ASP A 95 8.59 -0.39 10.69
CA ASP A 95 8.91 0.95 11.17
C ASP A 95 8.39 1.19 12.61
N ASN A 96 8.59 2.42 13.10
CA ASN A 96 8.12 2.83 14.44
C ASN A 96 6.68 3.38 14.43
N TYR A 97 5.92 3.18 13.35
CA TYR A 97 4.55 3.69 13.27
C TYR A 97 3.68 3.10 14.38
N GLN A 98 2.95 3.96 15.09
CA GLN A 98 2.07 3.57 16.20
C GLN A 98 2.72 2.60 17.22
N LYS A 99 4.00 2.80 17.53
CA LYS A 99 4.83 1.91 18.34
C LYS A 99 4.13 1.42 19.62
N LYS A 100 3.49 2.31 20.38
CA LYS A 100 2.80 1.94 21.62
C LYS A 100 1.68 0.92 21.43
N VAL A 101 1.00 0.96 20.28
CA VAL A 101 -0.15 0.09 19.98
C VAL A 101 0.29 -1.19 19.28
N MET A 102 1.34 -1.12 18.44
CA MET A 102 1.71 -2.22 17.56
C MET A 102 2.79 -3.13 18.12
N VAL A 103 3.75 -2.61 18.91
CA VAL A 103 4.84 -3.42 19.45
C VAL A 103 4.34 -4.63 20.26
N PRO A 104 3.38 -4.51 21.20
CA PRO A 104 2.87 -5.67 21.92
C PRO A 104 2.25 -6.74 20.99
N PHE A 105 1.62 -6.30 19.89
CA PHE A 105 1.09 -7.20 18.90
C PHE A 105 2.19 -7.90 18.10
N TYR A 106 3.23 -7.19 17.68
CA TYR A 106 4.38 -7.76 16.98
C TYR A 106 5.14 -8.77 17.85
N GLU A 107 5.39 -8.46 19.11
CA GLU A 107 6.05 -9.35 20.07
C GLU A 107 5.24 -10.62 20.35
N ALA A 108 3.90 -10.54 20.35
CA ALA A 108 3.05 -11.72 20.48
C ALA A 108 3.01 -12.58 19.21
N MET A 109 3.30 -11.98 18.05
CA MET A 109 3.25 -12.65 16.76
C MET A 109 4.57 -13.32 16.36
N THR A 110 5.71 -12.81 16.83
CA THR A 110 7.04 -13.26 16.42
C THR A 110 7.96 -13.48 17.60
N LYS A 111 9.00 -14.31 17.46
CA LYS A 111 10.01 -14.50 18.51
C LYS A 111 10.95 -13.30 18.62
N TYR A 112 11.27 -12.68 17.49
CA TYR A 112 12.19 -11.54 17.43
C TYR A 112 11.53 -10.39 16.66
N TYR A 113 11.16 -9.34 17.38
CA TYR A 113 10.72 -8.09 16.77
C TYR A 113 11.89 -7.12 16.67
N THR A 114 12.14 -6.62 15.49
CA THR A 114 13.23 -5.67 15.21
C THR A 114 12.63 -4.38 14.64
N PRO A 115 12.52 -3.30 15.43
CA PRO A 115 12.12 -2.02 14.91
C PRO A 115 13.19 -1.49 13.93
N ALA A 116 12.78 -0.85 12.85
CA ALA A 116 13.70 -0.18 11.95
C ALA A 116 14.47 0.91 12.72
N ALA A 117 15.78 0.99 12.54
CA ALA A 117 16.60 2.04 13.15
C ALA A 117 16.19 3.40 12.60
N LEU A 118 16.02 4.38 13.51
CA LEU A 118 15.70 5.75 13.14
C LEU A 118 16.78 6.32 12.20
N GLY A 119 16.34 6.88 11.06
CA GLY A 119 17.22 7.50 10.08
C GLY A 119 17.97 6.53 9.16
N ASN A 120 17.75 5.21 9.26
CA ASN A 120 18.39 4.22 8.40
C ASN A 120 17.40 3.59 7.41
N ALA A 121 16.95 4.38 6.43
CA ALA A 121 16.11 3.89 5.32
C ALA A 121 16.76 2.73 4.54
N LYS A 122 18.09 2.68 4.47
CA LYS A 122 18.82 1.59 3.77
C LYS A 122 18.65 0.22 4.42
N SER A 123 18.20 0.15 5.67
CA SER A 123 17.92 -1.11 6.37
C SER A 123 16.55 -1.70 6.02
N LYS A 124 15.69 -0.94 5.36
CA LYS A 124 14.33 -1.37 5.00
C LYS A 124 14.34 -2.03 3.62
N ILE A 125 14.26 -3.34 3.60
CA ILE A 125 14.22 -4.15 2.37
C ILE A 125 12.93 -3.86 1.56
N VAL A 126 11.86 -3.45 2.22
CA VAL A 126 10.55 -3.21 1.60
C VAL A 126 10.50 -1.91 0.77
N GLU A 127 11.28 -0.88 1.11
CA GLU A 127 11.27 0.38 0.34
C GLU A 127 11.77 0.21 -1.12
N PRO A 128 12.92 -0.45 -1.39
CA PRO A 128 13.31 -0.78 -2.76
C PRO A 128 12.29 -1.66 -3.50
N TYR A 129 11.58 -2.51 -2.78
CA TYR A 129 10.51 -3.33 -3.35
C TYR A 129 9.36 -2.45 -3.86
N PHE A 130 8.89 -1.48 -3.09
CA PHE A 130 7.86 -0.53 -3.53
C PHE A 130 8.30 0.29 -4.74
N LYS A 131 9.54 0.79 -4.73
CA LYS A 131 10.10 1.49 -5.88
C LYS A 131 10.05 0.63 -7.15
N ARG A 132 10.38 -0.66 -7.03
CA ARG A 132 10.31 -1.61 -8.14
C ARG A 132 8.86 -1.81 -8.62
N LEU A 133 7.89 -1.98 -7.70
CA LEU A 133 6.47 -2.10 -8.06
C LEU A 133 5.97 -0.87 -8.81
N ASN A 134 6.37 0.33 -8.38
CA ASN A 134 6.02 1.54 -9.08
C ASN A 134 6.55 1.53 -10.52
N VAL A 135 7.84 1.25 -10.72
CA VAL A 135 8.47 1.25 -12.06
C VAL A 135 7.93 0.13 -12.95
N GLU A 136 7.79 -1.07 -12.42
CA GLU A 136 7.39 -2.23 -13.23
C GLU A 136 5.90 -2.26 -13.59
N TYR A 137 5.04 -1.72 -12.71
CA TYR A 137 3.59 -1.84 -12.84
C TYR A 137 2.86 -0.52 -12.89
N CYS A 138 3.06 0.38 -11.91
CA CYS A 138 2.24 1.59 -11.81
C CYS A 138 2.51 2.55 -12.96
N GLN A 139 3.76 2.75 -13.37
CA GLN A 139 4.12 3.63 -14.49
C GLN A 139 3.50 3.22 -15.83
N LYS A 140 3.09 1.98 -15.98
CA LYS A 140 2.43 1.47 -17.19
C LYS A 140 0.91 1.71 -17.19
N GLN A 141 0.35 2.21 -16.10
CA GLN A 141 -1.08 2.48 -15.99
C GLN A 141 -1.41 3.91 -16.39
N ALA A 142 -2.54 4.09 -17.07
CA ALA A 142 -2.99 5.41 -17.53
C ALA A 142 -3.30 6.39 -16.37
N ASN A 143 -3.56 5.85 -15.18
CA ASN A 143 -3.84 6.61 -13.96
C ASN A 143 -2.63 6.74 -13.02
N TRP A 144 -1.42 6.52 -13.52
CA TRP A 144 -0.20 6.70 -12.74
C TRP A 144 -0.07 8.15 -12.26
N SER A 145 0.15 8.32 -10.95
CA SER A 145 0.19 9.63 -10.27
C SER A 145 1.57 10.27 -10.22
N GLY A 146 2.59 9.62 -10.77
CA GLY A 146 3.98 10.03 -10.61
C GLY A 146 4.62 9.51 -9.33
N PHE A 147 5.92 9.77 -9.20
CA PHE A 147 6.61 9.56 -7.94
C PHE A 147 6.13 10.59 -6.90
N GLY A 148 6.32 10.30 -5.61
CA GLY A 148 5.98 11.23 -4.52
C GLY A 148 6.70 12.57 -4.60
N ILE A 149 6.47 13.44 -3.61
CA ILE A 149 6.93 14.84 -3.56
C ILE A 149 8.45 15.03 -3.74
N THR A 150 9.24 14.00 -3.48
CA THR A 150 10.72 14.01 -3.56
C THR A 150 11.28 13.53 -4.89
N ALA A 151 10.44 13.22 -5.87
CA ALA A 151 10.90 12.67 -7.14
C ALA A 151 11.40 13.77 -8.10
N ASP A 152 12.39 13.40 -8.93
CA ASP A 152 12.89 14.27 -10.00
C ASP A 152 11.77 14.64 -10.97
N LYS A 153 11.74 15.92 -11.38
CA LYS A 153 10.69 16.46 -12.25
C LYS A 153 10.59 15.76 -13.60
N ASP A 154 11.66 15.18 -14.10
CA ASP A 154 11.74 14.55 -15.40
C ASP A 154 10.96 13.22 -15.51
N ASN A 155 10.61 12.61 -14.37
CA ASN A 155 9.87 11.35 -14.29
C ASN A 155 8.46 11.51 -13.72
N GLN A 156 7.86 12.68 -13.86
CA GLN A 156 6.49 12.91 -13.40
C GLN A 156 5.50 12.77 -14.56
N PRO A 157 4.24 12.36 -14.32
CA PRO A 157 3.22 12.35 -15.34
C PRO A 157 2.92 13.78 -15.79
N ASN A 158 2.54 13.94 -17.04
CA ASN A 158 2.09 15.23 -17.54
C ASN A 158 0.76 15.60 -16.88
N LEU A 159 0.79 16.57 -15.96
CA LEU A 159 -0.38 17.03 -15.21
C LEU A 159 -1.47 17.64 -16.11
N GLU A 160 -1.11 18.26 -17.24
CA GLU A 160 -2.10 18.78 -18.19
C GLU A 160 -2.88 17.63 -18.83
N VAL A 161 -2.19 16.57 -19.23
CA VAL A 161 -2.83 15.36 -19.80
C VAL A 161 -3.71 14.69 -18.75
N LEU A 162 -3.27 14.59 -17.52
CA LEU A 162 -4.09 14.05 -16.42
C LEU A 162 -5.35 14.90 -16.18
N ASN A 163 -5.21 16.23 -16.18
CA ASN A 163 -6.34 17.14 -15.99
C ASN A 163 -7.33 17.10 -17.15
N GLN A 164 -6.85 17.00 -18.40
CA GLN A 164 -7.71 16.85 -19.58
C GLN A 164 -8.47 15.53 -19.58
N ASN A 165 -7.84 14.47 -19.09
CA ASN A 165 -8.37 13.11 -19.06
C ASN A 165 -8.91 12.66 -17.70
N HIS A 166 -9.12 13.58 -16.76
CA HIS A 166 -9.54 13.23 -15.39
C HIS A 166 -10.82 12.37 -15.33
N LYS A 167 -11.73 12.53 -16.30
CA LYS A 167 -12.96 11.72 -16.40
C LYS A 167 -12.71 10.24 -16.69
N PHE A 168 -11.52 9.89 -17.19
CA PHE A 168 -11.10 8.51 -17.46
C PHE A 168 -10.30 7.89 -16.31
N ILE A 169 -10.01 8.67 -15.24
CA ILE A 169 -9.40 8.12 -14.03
C ILE A 169 -10.38 7.10 -13.44
N PRO A 170 -9.94 5.87 -13.15
CA PRO A 170 -10.81 4.81 -12.72
C PRO A 170 -11.43 5.09 -11.34
N ASP A 171 -12.47 4.36 -11.00
CA ASP A 171 -13.05 4.36 -9.68
C ASP A 171 -12.19 3.60 -8.65
N GLU A 172 -12.62 3.68 -7.40
CA GLU A 172 -11.93 3.06 -6.26
C GLU A 172 -11.81 1.53 -6.42
N ALA A 173 -12.87 0.86 -6.88
CA ALA A 173 -12.89 -0.59 -7.04
C ALA A 173 -11.88 -1.05 -8.11
N THR A 174 -11.78 -0.31 -9.19
CA THR A 174 -10.82 -0.58 -10.27
C THR A 174 -9.37 -0.45 -9.78
N VAL A 175 -9.04 0.58 -8.98
CA VAL A 175 -7.67 0.73 -8.45
C VAL A 175 -7.35 -0.36 -7.45
N ILE A 176 -8.28 -0.77 -6.61
CA ILE A 176 -8.09 -1.93 -5.72
C ILE A 176 -7.77 -3.17 -6.55
N ALA A 177 -8.54 -3.45 -7.60
CA ALA A 177 -8.28 -4.58 -8.49
C ALA A 177 -6.92 -4.49 -9.21
N GLN A 178 -6.48 -3.28 -9.61
CA GLN A 178 -5.13 -3.08 -10.17
C GLN A 178 -4.04 -3.46 -9.16
N LEU A 179 -4.17 -3.04 -7.89
CA LEU A 179 -3.21 -3.36 -6.84
C LEU A 179 -3.19 -4.85 -6.49
N GLU A 180 -4.35 -5.49 -6.42
CA GLU A 180 -4.46 -6.94 -6.22
C GLU A 180 -3.82 -7.72 -7.37
N ALA A 181 -4.02 -7.28 -8.61
CA ALA A 181 -3.40 -7.87 -9.78
C ALA A 181 -1.87 -7.75 -9.77
N ILE A 182 -1.33 -6.62 -9.27
CA ILE A 182 0.12 -6.45 -9.09
C ILE A 182 0.66 -7.49 -8.10
N ILE A 183 0.02 -7.66 -6.96
CA ILE A 183 0.45 -8.66 -5.96
C ILE A 183 0.32 -10.08 -6.52
N ALA A 184 -0.75 -10.39 -7.24
CA ALA A 184 -0.94 -11.70 -7.88
C ALA A 184 0.18 -12.01 -8.88
N GLN A 185 0.57 -11.03 -9.71
CA GLN A 185 1.69 -11.17 -10.65
C GLN A 185 3.03 -11.36 -9.94
N GLU A 186 3.27 -10.62 -8.85
CA GLU A 186 4.48 -10.78 -8.04
C GLU A 186 4.58 -12.18 -7.41
N ARG A 187 3.46 -12.68 -6.89
CA ARG A 187 3.38 -14.03 -6.33
C ARG A 187 3.65 -15.10 -7.41
N ALA A 188 3.11 -14.93 -8.60
CA ALA A 188 3.29 -15.87 -9.70
C ALA A 188 4.73 -15.96 -10.23
N LYS A 189 5.56 -14.92 -10.04
CA LYS A 189 6.98 -14.93 -10.45
C LYS A 189 7.86 -15.86 -9.61
N LYS A 190 7.39 -16.28 -8.45
CA LYS A 190 8.21 -16.93 -7.41
C LYS A 190 7.75 -18.35 -7.02
N ILE A 191 6.74 -18.86 -7.70
CA ILE A 191 6.20 -20.23 -7.49
C ILE A 191 6.68 -21.15 -8.60
#